data_46d3d3dc2424fe344eaef578b2fb41c9
#
_entry.id   46d3d3dc2424fe344eaef578b2fb41c9
#
_cell.length_a   1.000
_cell.length_b   1.000
_cell.length_c   1.000
_cell.angle_alpha   90.00
_cell.angle_beta   90.00
_cell.angle_gamma   90.00
#
_symmetry.space_group_name_H-M   'P 1'
#
loop_
_entity.id
_entity.type
_entity.pdbx_description
1 polymer ?
#
loop_
_entity_poly.entity_id
_entity_poly.type
_entity_poly.pdbx_seq_one_letter_code
_entity_poly.pdbx_strand_id
1 'polypeptide(L)'
;QLDAFSPALRAATVQTLSDIAGQCDGIRCDMAMLMTNQVFAKTWGGRTGQEPGEEFWPTVIAGLHSQHPETVLVAEAYWDMEWTLQQQGFDFCYDKRLYDRIVGRDVAGVRGHLRADLAYQSRLVRFLENHDEPRIAGLLPGDAERAAAVAIATLPGATLWHEGQFE
;
A
#
# COMPACT_ATOMS: atom_id res chain seq x y z
N GLN A 1 12.32 10.36 12.26
CA GLN A 1 12.06 10.34 10.80
C GLN A 1 13.32 10.74 10.04
N LEU A 2 13.67 10.01 8.98
CA LEU A 2 14.72 10.38 8.04
C LEU A 2 14.21 11.46 7.09
N ASP A 3 15.12 12.29 6.55
CA ASP A 3 14.76 13.40 5.67
C ASP A 3 14.49 12.91 4.23
N ALA A 4 13.19 12.75 3.85
CA ALA A 4 12.77 12.32 2.53
C ALA A 4 13.18 13.29 1.39
N PHE A 5 13.54 14.52 1.72
CA PHE A 5 14.02 15.50 0.75
C PHE A 5 15.52 15.35 0.45
N SER A 6 16.24 14.63 1.30
CA SER A 6 17.67 14.39 1.13
C SER A 6 17.99 13.50 -0.07
N PRO A 7 18.79 13.96 -1.06
CA PRO A 7 19.26 13.11 -2.15
C PRO A 7 20.06 11.89 -1.66
N ALA A 8 20.80 12.06 -0.58
CA ALA A 8 21.58 10.97 0.03
C ALA A 8 20.67 9.86 0.58
N LEU A 9 19.53 10.23 1.20
CA LEU A 9 18.56 9.24 1.65
C LEU A 9 17.95 8.50 0.46
N ARG A 10 17.55 9.20 -0.59
CA ARG A 10 16.99 8.57 -1.80
C ARG A 10 17.95 7.55 -2.41
N ALA A 11 19.23 7.92 -2.55
CA ALA A 11 20.25 7.01 -3.04
C ALA A 11 20.47 5.79 -2.11
N ALA A 12 20.53 6.02 -0.81
CA ALA A 12 20.64 4.94 0.18
C ALA A 12 19.41 4.01 0.16
N THR A 13 18.21 4.55 -0.05
CA THR A 13 16.99 3.75 -0.17
C THR A 13 17.03 2.87 -1.42
N VAL A 14 17.46 3.41 -2.58
CA VAL A 14 17.65 2.60 -3.81
C VAL A 14 18.60 1.43 -3.54
N GLN A 15 19.75 1.69 -2.91
CA GLN A 15 20.71 0.62 -2.59
C GLN A 15 20.10 -0.44 -1.66
N THR A 16 19.44 -0.01 -0.58
CA THR A 16 18.79 -0.92 0.37
C THR A 16 17.72 -1.79 -0.31
N LEU A 17 16.87 -1.18 -1.13
CA LEU A 17 15.83 -1.91 -1.85
C LEU A 17 16.43 -2.86 -2.90
N SER A 18 17.53 -2.47 -3.57
CA SER A 18 18.23 -3.35 -4.50
C SER A 18 18.85 -4.56 -3.81
N ASP A 19 19.44 -4.36 -2.63
CA ASP A 19 20.00 -5.47 -1.83
C ASP A 19 18.90 -6.46 -1.39
N ILE A 20 17.71 -5.95 -1.07
CA ILE A 20 16.53 -6.77 -0.72
C ILE A 20 15.98 -7.48 -1.96
N ALA A 21 15.82 -6.77 -3.08
CA ALA A 21 15.29 -7.32 -4.33
C ALA A 21 16.16 -8.45 -4.91
N GLY A 22 17.44 -8.45 -4.61
CA GLY A 22 18.32 -9.58 -4.95
C GLY A 22 18.00 -10.89 -4.20
N GLN A 23 17.06 -10.86 -3.22
CA GLN A 23 16.73 -11.98 -2.34
C GLN A 23 15.24 -12.36 -2.36
N CYS A 24 14.38 -11.61 -3.08
CA CYS A 24 12.94 -11.84 -3.13
C CYS A 24 12.33 -11.29 -4.43
N ASP A 25 11.10 -11.70 -4.74
CA ASP A 25 10.38 -11.29 -5.95
C ASP A 25 9.61 -9.97 -5.76
N GLY A 26 9.42 -9.53 -4.53
CA GLY A 26 8.68 -8.30 -4.25
C GLY A 26 8.89 -7.76 -2.85
N ILE A 27 8.60 -6.46 -2.66
CA ILE A 27 8.85 -5.73 -1.42
C ILE A 27 7.58 -5.00 -0.99
N ARG A 28 7.16 -5.21 0.26
CA ARG A 28 6.13 -4.38 0.89
C ARG A 28 6.80 -3.18 1.58
N CYS A 29 6.42 -1.99 1.16
CA CYS A 29 6.90 -0.73 1.72
C CYS A 29 5.94 -0.24 2.80
N ASP A 30 6.43 -0.26 4.03
CA ASP A 30 5.73 0.19 5.23
C ASP A 30 5.41 1.68 5.17
N MET A 31 4.15 2.04 5.49
CA MET A 31 3.69 3.44 5.57
C MET A 31 4.19 4.31 4.41
N ALA A 32 4.07 3.79 3.18
CA ALA A 32 4.70 4.39 1.99
C ALA A 32 4.29 5.86 1.75
N MET A 33 3.05 6.25 2.10
CA MET A 33 2.58 7.62 1.93
C MET A 33 3.35 8.66 2.75
N LEU A 34 4.03 8.26 3.84
CA LEU A 34 4.82 9.19 4.67
C LEU A 34 6.02 9.79 3.93
N MET A 35 6.45 9.15 2.84
CA MET A 35 7.60 9.58 2.05
C MET A 35 7.21 10.47 0.86
N THR A 36 5.91 10.60 0.54
CA THR A 36 5.46 11.53 -0.50
C THR A 36 5.79 12.97 -0.10
N ASN A 37 6.19 13.79 -1.06
CA ASN A 37 6.60 15.16 -0.78
C ASN A 37 5.52 15.94 0.01
N GLN A 38 4.26 15.83 -0.41
CA GLN A 38 3.13 16.50 0.23
C GLN A 38 2.98 16.12 1.72
N VAL A 39 2.99 14.82 2.02
CA VAL A 39 2.80 14.34 3.41
C VAL A 39 4.02 14.69 4.26
N PHE A 40 5.21 14.50 3.70
CA PHE A 40 6.46 14.79 4.38
C PHE A 40 6.59 16.29 4.70
N ALA A 41 6.33 17.18 3.71
CA ALA A 41 6.36 18.63 3.92
C ALA A 41 5.35 19.08 4.97
N LYS A 42 4.14 18.55 4.96
CA LYS A 42 3.10 18.87 5.96
C LYS A 42 3.54 18.53 7.39
N THR A 43 4.27 17.43 7.55
CA THR A 43 4.67 16.93 8.87
C THR A 43 5.99 17.52 9.34
N TRP A 44 6.96 17.71 8.45
CA TRP A 44 8.34 18.01 8.77
C TRP A 44 8.92 19.26 8.08
N GLY A 45 8.18 19.90 7.16
CA GLY A 45 8.68 20.96 6.27
C GLY A 45 9.37 22.14 6.97
N GLY A 46 9.02 22.43 8.23
CA GLY A 46 9.72 23.44 9.04
C GLY A 46 11.08 22.99 9.60
N ARG A 47 11.49 21.73 9.36
CA ARG A 47 12.70 21.11 9.94
C ARG A 47 13.58 20.43 8.89
N THR A 48 13.27 20.59 7.61
CA THR A 48 13.94 19.95 6.48
C THR A 48 14.50 21.00 5.54
N GLY A 49 15.29 20.57 4.56
CA GLY A 49 15.71 21.41 3.44
C GLY A 49 14.53 21.77 2.51
N GLN A 50 14.88 22.38 1.37
CA GLN A 50 13.90 22.72 0.33
C GLN A 50 13.27 21.45 -0.23
N GLU A 51 11.94 21.48 -0.43
CA GLU A 51 11.21 20.41 -1.11
C GLU A 51 11.76 20.21 -2.52
N PRO A 52 12.14 18.97 -2.90
CA PRO A 52 12.64 18.70 -4.25
C PRO A 52 11.50 18.73 -5.27
N GLY A 53 11.82 19.06 -6.53
CA GLY A 53 10.85 19.08 -7.62
C GLY A 53 10.33 17.69 -8.03
N GLU A 54 11.05 16.62 -7.63
CA GLU A 54 10.69 15.24 -7.92
C GLU A 54 10.18 14.54 -6.67
N GLU A 55 9.16 13.72 -6.84
CA GLU A 55 8.61 12.87 -5.77
C GLU A 55 9.63 11.80 -5.32
N PHE A 56 9.50 11.35 -4.06
CA PHE A 56 10.39 10.35 -3.49
C PHE A 56 10.30 9.00 -4.23
N TRP A 57 9.09 8.45 -4.32
CA TRP A 57 8.89 7.10 -4.85
C TRP A 57 9.23 6.95 -6.33
N PRO A 58 8.83 7.85 -7.26
CA PRO A 58 9.24 7.74 -8.65
C PRO A 58 10.75 7.68 -8.83
N THR A 59 11.50 8.50 -8.07
CA THR A 59 12.97 8.49 -8.10
C THR A 59 13.54 7.16 -7.59
N VAL A 60 13.04 6.68 -6.46
CA VAL A 60 13.53 5.44 -5.83
C VAL A 60 13.15 4.21 -6.65
N ILE A 61 11.92 4.14 -7.14
CA ILE A 61 11.42 3.01 -7.95
C ILE A 61 12.15 2.93 -9.28
N ALA A 62 12.39 4.05 -9.95
CA ALA A 62 13.18 4.07 -11.19
C ALA A 62 14.61 3.56 -10.95
N GLY A 63 15.23 3.97 -9.84
CA GLY A 63 16.56 3.48 -9.45
C GLY A 63 16.58 1.98 -9.18
N LEU A 64 15.59 1.46 -8.46
CA LEU A 64 15.43 0.02 -8.20
C LEU A 64 15.22 -0.76 -9.51
N HIS A 65 14.25 -0.37 -10.33
CA HIS A 65 13.89 -1.09 -11.55
C HIS A 65 15.00 -1.04 -12.62
N SER A 66 15.94 -0.10 -12.54
CA SER A 66 17.11 -0.11 -13.40
C SER A 66 18.03 -1.34 -13.17
N GLN A 67 17.98 -1.95 -11.98
CA GLN A 67 18.77 -3.10 -11.56
C GLN A 67 17.90 -4.36 -11.42
N HIS A 68 16.68 -4.22 -10.96
CA HIS A 68 15.73 -5.30 -10.67
C HIS A 68 14.34 -4.98 -11.29
N PRO A 69 14.20 -5.06 -12.63
CA PRO A 69 13.00 -4.60 -13.34
C PRO A 69 11.74 -5.41 -13.02
N GLU A 70 11.88 -6.66 -12.55
CA GLU A 70 10.76 -7.56 -12.25
C GLU A 70 10.30 -7.49 -10.78
N THR A 71 10.95 -6.67 -9.95
CA THR A 71 10.58 -6.57 -8.53
C THR A 71 9.21 -5.94 -8.37
N VAL A 72 8.28 -6.65 -7.74
CA VAL A 72 6.93 -6.15 -7.43
C VAL A 72 6.98 -5.28 -6.17
N LEU A 73 6.38 -4.09 -6.25
CA LEU A 73 6.30 -3.17 -5.11
C LEU A 73 4.87 -3.03 -4.61
N VAL A 74 4.70 -3.30 -3.32
CA VAL A 74 3.41 -3.18 -2.61
C VAL A 74 3.50 -2.05 -1.58
N ALA A 75 2.64 -1.04 -1.71
CA ALA A 75 2.57 0.04 -0.74
C ALA A 75 1.57 -0.27 0.37
N GLU A 76 1.98 -0.10 1.61
CA GLU A 76 1.02 0.19 2.65
C GLU A 76 0.53 1.63 2.48
N ALA A 77 -0.79 1.78 2.35
CA ALA A 77 -1.43 3.04 2.02
C ALA A 77 -2.58 3.37 2.97
N TYR A 78 -2.59 4.60 3.46
CA TYR A 78 -3.68 5.18 4.26
C TYR A 78 -4.07 6.55 3.69
N TRP A 79 -5.11 7.15 4.23
CA TRP A 79 -5.57 8.52 3.97
C TRP A 79 -5.96 8.78 2.52
N ASP A 80 -6.53 7.77 1.85
CA ASP A 80 -6.91 7.82 0.43
C ASP A 80 -5.73 8.08 -0.52
N MET A 81 -4.51 7.65 -0.12
CA MET A 81 -3.29 7.84 -0.91
C MET A 81 -3.00 6.69 -1.88
N GLU A 82 -3.86 5.67 -1.97
CA GLU A 82 -3.67 4.49 -2.81
C GLU A 82 -3.48 4.91 -4.28
N TRP A 83 -4.36 5.77 -4.80
CA TRP A 83 -4.24 6.26 -6.18
C TRP A 83 -2.93 7.01 -6.41
N THR A 84 -2.56 7.89 -5.49
CA THR A 84 -1.31 8.66 -5.58
C THR A 84 -0.10 7.74 -5.64
N LEU A 85 -0.04 6.73 -4.77
CA LEU A 85 1.07 5.78 -4.73
C LEU A 85 1.10 4.88 -5.97
N GLN A 86 -0.05 4.47 -6.52
CA GLN A 86 -0.11 3.78 -7.80
C GLN A 86 0.45 4.65 -8.94
N GLN A 87 0.15 5.96 -8.96
CA GLN A 87 0.72 6.87 -9.96
C GLN A 87 2.22 7.13 -9.75
N GLN A 88 2.71 6.96 -8.54
CA GLN A 88 4.13 7.08 -8.20
C GLN A 88 4.94 5.81 -8.49
N GLY A 89 4.31 4.74 -8.99
CA GLY A 89 5.00 3.57 -9.52
C GLY A 89 4.81 2.27 -8.73
N PHE A 90 4.07 2.26 -7.63
CA PHE A 90 3.74 1.01 -6.93
C PHE A 90 2.84 0.12 -7.79
N ASP A 91 3.14 -1.18 -7.84
CA ASP A 91 2.33 -2.17 -8.54
C ASP A 91 1.00 -2.40 -7.82
N PHE A 92 1.06 -2.47 -6.50
CA PHE A 92 -0.12 -2.65 -5.66
C PHE A 92 -0.10 -1.74 -4.43
N CYS A 93 -1.31 -1.41 -3.93
CA CYS A 93 -1.52 -0.74 -2.66
C CYS A 93 -2.51 -1.52 -1.79
N TYR A 94 -2.27 -1.56 -0.48
CA TYR A 94 -3.23 -2.13 0.48
C TYR A 94 -4.57 -1.40 0.40
N ASP A 95 -5.67 -2.16 0.36
CA ASP A 95 -7.03 -1.62 0.35
C ASP A 95 -7.62 -1.55 1.75
N LYS A 96 -6.99 -0.75 2.60
CA LYS A 96 -7.47 -0.50 3.97
C LYS A 96 -8.88 0.09 3.98
N ARG A 97 -9.20 0.90 2.98
CA ARG A 97 -10.51 1.54 2.87
C ARG A 97 -11.64 0.52 2.67
N LEU A 98 -11.45 -0.50 1.86
CA LEU A 98 -12.44 -1.58 1.71
C LEU A 98 -12.57 -2.38 2.99
N TYR A 99 -11.44 -2.74 3.62
CA TYR A 99 -11.42 -3.41 4.91
C TYR A 99 -12.26 -2.67 5.95
N ASP A 100 -12.01 -1.38 6.15
CA ASP A 100 -12.74 -0.56 7.14
C ASP A 100 -14.25 -0.53 6.88
N ARG A 101 -14.66 -0.44 5.61
CA ARG A 101 -16.06 -0.46 5.21
C ARG A 101 -16.72 -1.81 5.46
N ILE A 102 -16.01 -2.91 5.19
CA ILE A 102 -16.50 -4.27 5.45
C ILE A 102 -16.69 -4.48 6.95
N VAL A 103 -15.67 -4.19 7.76
CA VAL A 103 -15.73 -4.32 9.22
C VAL A 103 -16.80 -3.41 9.83
N GLY A 104 -16.90 -2.17 9.32
CA GLY A 104 -17.94 -1.21 9.70
C GLY A 104 -19.34 -1.53 9.17
N ARG A 105 -19.50 -2.60 8.34
CA ARG A 105 -20.76 -2.99 7.67
C ARG A 105 -21.37 -1.85 6.86
N ASP A 106 -20.55 -0.97 6.31
CA ASP A 106 -20.98 0.14 5.45
C ASP A 106 -21.22 -0.37 4.02
N VAL A 107 -22.41 -0.92 3.80
CA VAL A 107 -22.80 -1.48 2.48
C VAL A 107 -22.79 -0.41 1.39
N ALA A 108 -23.18 0.82 1.69
CA ALA A 108 -23.19 1.91 0.73
C ALA A 108 -21.76 2.32 0.35
N GLY A 109 -20.87 2.42 1.36
CA GLY A 109 -19.44 2.67 1.16
C GLY A 109 -18.74 1.57 0.35
N VAL A 110 -19.03 0.29 0.64
CA VAL A 110 -18.51 -0.84 -0.17
C VAL A 110 -18.97 -0.71 -1.63
N ARG A 111 -20.26 -0.50 -1.87
CA ARG A 111 -20.79 -0.32 -3.23
C ARG A 111 -20.16 0.87 -3.95
N GLY A 112 -19.96 1.98 -3.24
CA GLY A 112 -19.29 3.17 -3.78
C GLY A 112 -17.85 2.87 -4.19
N HIS A 113 -17.10 2.19 -3.32
CA HIS A 113 -15.71 1.80 -3.54
C HIS A 113 -15.55 0.90 -4.77
N LEU A 114 -16.43 -0.07 -4.94
CA LEU A 114 -16.39 -1.02 -6.06
C LEU A 114 -16.84 -0.43 -7.41
N ARG A 115 -17.26 0.83 -7.46
CA ARG A 115 -17.55 1.56 -8.71
C ARG A 115 -16.34 2.28 -9.28
N ALA A 116 -15.22 2.30 -8.56
CA ALA A 116 -13.99 2.89 -9.05
C ALA A 116 -13.50 2.18 -10.33
N ASP A 117 -12.67 2.88 -11.10
CA ASP A 117 -12.12 2.36 -12.35
C ASP A 117 -11.40 1.01 -12.17
N LEU A 118 -11.52 0.12 -13.15
CA LEU A 118 -10.93 -1.22 -13.11
C LEU A 118 -9.39 -1.16 -13.01
N ALA A 119 -8.75 -0.20 -13.65
CA ALA A 119 -7.30 -0.03 -13.57
C ALA A 119 -6.85 0.27 -12.15
N TYR A 120 -7.60 1.10 -11.41
CA TYR A 120 -7.37 1.33 -9.98
C TYR A 120 -7.61 0.06 -9.15
N GLN A 121 -8.76 -0.59 -9.37
CA GLN A 121 -9.18 -1.78 -8.62
C GLN A 121 -8.19 -2.94 -8.76
N SER A 122 -7.63 -3.14 -9.96
CA SER A 122 -6.71 -4.23 -10.28
C SER A 122 -5.35 -4.09 -9.60
N ARG A 123 -5.05 -2.93 -9.05
CA ARG A 123 -3.79 -2.62 -8.36
C ARG A 123 -3.98 -2.45 -6.86
N LEU A 124 -4.98 -3.11 -6.28
CA LEU A 124 -5.24 -3.13 -4.84
C LEU A 124 -4.98 -4.52 -4.27
N VAL A 125 -4.46 -4.57 -3.02
CA VAL A 125 -4.35 -5.79 -2.23
C VAL A 125 -5.53 -5.86 -1.28
N ARG A 126 -6.40 -6.84 -1.50
CA ARG A 126 -7.60 -7.09 -0.71
C ARG A 126 -7.28 -7.97 0.48
N PHE A 127 -7.76 -7.60 1.65
CA PHE A 127 -7.56 -8.39 2.87
C PHE A 127 -8.73 -8.20 3.85
N LEU A 128 -8.87 -9.13 4.78
CA LEU A 128 -9.81 -9.04 5.91
C LEU A 128 -9.08 -8.95 7.24
N GLU A 129 -7.82 -9.35 7.28
CA GLU A 129 -6.93 -9.19 8.42
C GLU A 129 -5.48 -9.19 7.94
N ASN A 130 -4.62 -8.64 8.75
CA ASN A 130 -3.17 -8.67 8.58
C ASN A 130 -2.50 -8.62 9.98
N HIS A 131 -1.19 -8.42 10.05
CA HIS A 131 -0.46 -8.38 11.32
C HIS A 131 -0.77 -7.15 12.20
N ASP A 132 -1.40 -6.10 11.65
CA ASP A 132 -1.77 -4.86 12.37
C ASP A 132 -3.26 -4.83 12.73
N GLU A 133 -4.09 -5.69 12.11
CA GLU A 133 -5.54 -5.68 12.31
C GLU A 133 -5.99 -6.84 13.20
N PRO A 134 -7.08 -6.66 13.97
CA PRO A 134 -7.68 -7.76 14.72
C PRO A 134 -8.11 -8.91 13.82
N ARG A 135 -8.17 -10.13 14.38
CA ARG A 135 -8.72 -11.29 13.68
C ARG A 135 -10.15 -11.03 13.24
N ILE A 136 -10.45 -11.27 11.98
CA ILE A 136 -11.75 -10.96 11.39
C ILE A 136 -12.89 -11.77 12.03
N ALA A 137 -12.64 -12.99 12.47
CA ALA A 137 -13.61 -13.83 13.18
C ALA A 137 -14.10 -13.19 14.49
N GLY A 138 -13.30 -12.31 15.10
CA GLY A 138 -13.70 -11.53 16.28
C GLY A 138 -14.54 -10.29 15.96
N LEU A 139 -14.53 -9.84 14.72
CA LEU A 139 -15.22 -8.62 14.28
C LEU A 139 -16.52 -8.90 13.53
N LEU A 140 -16.56 -9.97 12.75
CA LEU A 140 -17.70 -10.34 11.92
C LEU A 140 -18.26 -11.73 12.37
N PRO A 141 -19.59 -11.90 12.51
CA PRO A 141 -20.18 -13.20 12.74
C PRO A 141 -20.03 -14.10 11.52
N GLY A 142 -19.90 -15.42 11.70
CA GLY A 142 -19.49 -16.41 10.72
C GLY A 142 -20.05 -16.27 9.30
N ASP A 143 -21.34 -16.00 9.13
CA ASP A 143 -21.91 -15.81 7.77
C ASP A 143 -21.43 -14.52 7.10
N ALA A 144 -21.26 -13.44 7.85
CA ALA A 144 -20.73 -12.18 7.34
C ALA A 144 -19.24 -12.29 7.03
N GLU A 145 -18.48 -13.02 7.85
CA GLU A 145 -17.06 -13.30 7.59
C GLU A 145 -16.90 -14.10 6.30
N ARG A 146 -17.67 -15.18 6.11
CA ARG A 146 -17.65 -15.98 4.87
C ARG A 146 -18.01 -15.16 3.64
N ALA A 147 -19.06 -14.33 3.74
CA ALA A 147 -19.44 -13.44 2.65
C ALA A 147 -18.33 -12.43 2.30
N ALA A 148 -17.67 -11.86 3.33
CA ALA A 148 -16.53 -10.96 3.14
C ALA A 148 -15.33 -11.67 2.50
N ALA A 149 -15.01 -12.90 2.93
CA ALA A 149 -13.93 -13.71 2.35
C ALA A 149 -14.19 -14.00 0.87
N VAL A 150 -15.40 -14.41 0.51
CA VAL A 150 -15.80 -14.61 -0.91
C VAL A 150 -15.67 -13.30 -1.69
N ALA A 151 -16.12 -12.20 -1.12
CA ALA A 151 -16.02 -10.89 -1.78
C ALA A 151 -14.57 -10.54 -2.12
N ILE A 152 -13.65 -10.56 -1.15
CA ILE A 152 -12.24 -10.20 -1.40
C ILE A 152 -11.55 -11.18 -2.36
N ALA A 153 -11.90 -12.46 -2.31
CA ALA A 153 -11.33 -13.49 -3.18
C ALA A 153 -11.76 -13.36 -4.65
N THR A 154 -12.86 -12.67 -4.92
CA THR A 154 -13.45 -12.55 -6.27
C THR A 154 -13.32 -11.15 -6.87
N LEU A 155 -12.83 -10.18 -6.12
CA LEU A 155 -12.58 -8.82 -6.61
C LEU A 155 -11.28 -8.75 -7.42
N PRO A 156 -11.18 -7.79 -8.38
CA PRO A 156 -9.93 -7.51 -9.07
C PRO A 156 -8.82 -7.10 -8.10
N GLY A 157 -7.58 -7.43 -8.45
CA GLY A 157 -6.39 -7.13 -7.65
C GLY A 157 -5.77 -8.37 -7.03
N ALA A 158 -4.83 -8.17 -6.14
CA ALA A 158 -4.23 -9.23 -5.33
C ALA A 158 -5.03 -9.48 -4.05
N THR A 159 -4.93 -10.68 -3.49
CA THR A 159 -5.56 -11.03 -2.20
C THR A 159 -4.49 -11.44 -1.20
N LEU A 160 -4.54 -10.84 -0.02
CA LEU A 160 -3.69 -11.23 1.11
C LEU A 160 -4.53 -12.03 2.11
N TRP A 161 -4.07 -13.25 2.40
CA TRP A 161 -4.59 -14.10 3.47
C TRP A 161 -3.58 -14.15 4.61
N HIS A 162 -4.00 -13.73 5.80
CA HIS A 162 -3.13 -13.72 6.95
C HIS A 162 -2.99 -15.13 7.54
N GLU A 163 -1.79 -15.48 8.03
CA GLU A 163 -1.53 -16.77 8.67
C GLU A 163 -2.54 -17.04 9.80
N GLY A 164 -3.08 -18.25 9.82
CA GLY A 164 -4.10 -18.69 10.78
C GLY A 164 -5.52 -18.16 10.49
N GLN A 165 -5.76 -17.47 9.40
CA GLN A 165 -7.10 -16.92 9.08
C GLN A 165 -8.15 -17.99 8.83
N PHE A 166 -7.73 -19.20 8.48
CA PHE A 166 -8.62 -20.34 8.16
C PHE A 166 -8.61 -21.42 9.24
N GLU A 167 -8.02 -21.18 10.39
CA GLU A 167 -7.89 -22.14 11.51
C GLU A 167 -8.95 -21.94 12.60
#